data_6a205d5dda1cb06e2cb73a1ee5e86a06
#
_entry.id   6a205d5dda1cb06e2cb73a1ee5e86a06
#
_cell.length_a   1.000
_cell.length_b   1.000
_cell.length_c   1.000
_cell.angle_alpha   90.00
_cell.angle_beta   90.00
_cell.angle_gamma   90.00
#
_symmetry.space_group_name_H-M   'P 1'
#
loop_
_entity.id
_entity.type
_entity.pdbx_description
1 polymer ?
#
loop_
_entity_poly.entity_id
_entity_poly.type
_entity_poly.pdbx_seq_one_letter_code
_entity_poly.pdbx_strand_id
1 'polypeptide(L)'
;MIQETIVITQNSSGLAHIAPMGIHIPAEAQDEFIILPFRPSTTLNNLLESKTAVINYCDDVRVFAGCLTGRRDWPLKPAEKINGQVLACALAHTEVELVRVEDDETRPKLFCKAVHTANHAPFKGFNRAQYSVLEAAILISRLNMIPLEKIQTEIDYLRIGLEKTAGDRELEAWGWLMTVIENHIAKEGVYAGNLPGAGSAISKEGVNAASQSGTGAAKAGIGS
;
A
#
# COMPACT_ATOMS: atom_id res chain seq x y z
N MET A 1 -1.66 18.49 2.31
CA MET A 1 -1.35 17.32 1.43
C MET A 1 -1.66 16.05 2.21
N ILE A 2 -2.09 14.97 1.53
CA ILE A 2 -2.27 13.65 2.16
C ILE A 2 -1.27 12.69 1.54
N GLN A 3 -0.63 11.86 2.39
CA GLN A 3 0.26 10.78 1.95
C GLN A 3 -0.24 9.44 2.48
N GLU A 4 -0.30 8.44 1.61
CA GLU A 4 -0.59 7.07 2.00
C GLU A 4 0.64 6.45 2.67
N THR A 5 0.47 6.00 3.92
CA THR A 5 1.53 5.51 4.79
C THR A 5 1.10 4.29 5.59
N ILE A 6 2.04 3.68 6.28
CA ILE A 6 1.75 2.66 7.29
C ILE A 6 2.03 3.26 8.67
N VAL A 7 0.97 3.40 9.48
CA VAL A 7 1.09 3.86 10.86
C VAL A 7 1.18 2.65 11.79
N ILE A 8 2.19 2.66 12.66
CA ILE A 8 2.35 1.66 13.72
C ILE A 8 2.15 2.32 15.07
N THR A 9 1.25 1.76 15.86
CA THR A 9 0.99 2.14 17.24
C THR A 9 1.14 0.91 18.15
N GLN A 10 1.35 1.13 19.45
CA GLN A 10 1.43 0.06 20.43
C GLN A 10 0.42 0.28 21.55
N ASN A 11 -0.12 -0.80 22.09
CA ASN A 11 -0.89 -0.77 23.32
C ASN A 11 0.02 -0.80 24.56
N SER A 12 -0.56 -0.71 25.76
CA SER A 12 0.17 -0.74 27.04
C SER A 12 0.97 -2.03 27.27
N SER A 13 0.61 -3.15 26.61
CA SER A 13 1.38 -4.39 26.68
C SER A 13 2.52 -4.48 25.66
N GLY A 14 2.73 -3.43 24.84
CA GLY A 14 3.76 -3.39 23.81
C GLY A 14 3.41 -4.12 22.52
N LEU A 15 2.15 -4.58 22.37
CA LEU A 15 1.70 -5.21 21.12
C LEU A 15 1.51 -4.16 20.02
N ALA A 16 2.27 -4.32 18.95
CA ALA A 16 2.20 -3.43 17.79
C ALA A 16 0.92 -3.66 16.97
N HIS A 17 0.34 -2.56 16.49
CA HIS A 17 -0.76 -2.54 15.53
C HIS A 17 -0.33 -1.80 14.28
N ILE A 18 -0.39 -2.48 13.14
CA ILE A 18 0.04 -1.99 11.82
C ILE A 18 -1.22 -1.63 11.03
N ALA A 19 -1.31 -0.39 10.55
CA ALA A 19 -2.48 0.08 9.81
C ALA A 19 -2.12 1.01 8.64
N PRO A 20 -2.64 0.80 7.43
CA PRO A 20 -2.60 1.77 6.36
C PRO A 20 -3.39 3.02 6.73
N MET A 21 -2.80 4.21 6.54
CA MET A 21 -3.46 5.48 6.83
C MET A 21 -2.96 6.60 5.92
N GLY A 22 -3.91 7.40 5.43
CA GLY A 22 -3.61 8.69 4.81
C GLY A 22 -3.27 9.72 5.89
N ILE A 23 -2.03 10.18 5.91
CA ILE A 23 -1.55 11.19 6.87
C ILE A 23 -1.66 12.58 6.26
N HIS A 24 -2.30 13.49 6.95
CA HIS A 24 -2.39 14.88 6.54
C HIS A 24 -1.16 15.65 7.00
N ILE A 25 -0.49 16.31 6.06
CA ILE A 25 0.68 17.15 6.32
C ILE A 25 0.27 18.59 6.01
N PRO A 26 0.20 19.50 7.03
CA PRO A 26 -0.07 20.90 6.82
C PRO A 26 1.02 21.56 5.95
N ALA A 27 0.65 22.50 5.10
CA ALA A 27 1.61 23.15 4.22
C ALA A 27 2.62 24.04 4.98
N GLU A 28 2.18 24.59 6.11
CA GLU A 28 2.92 25.60 6.89
C GLU A 28 3.73 25.00 8.05
N ALA A 29 3.52 23.70 8.35
CA ALA A 29 4.14 23.03 9.50
C ALA A 29 4.60 21.62 9.09
N GLN A 30 5.81 21.52 8.54
CA GLN A 30 6.36 20.27 8.02
C GLN A 30 6.73 19.24 9.10
N ASP A 31 6.79 19.63 10.35
CA ASP A 31 7.01 18.75 11.51
C ASP A 31 5.71 18.31 12.20
N GLU A 32 4.55 18.76 11.67
CA GLU A 32 3.23 18.38 12.17
C GLU A 32 2.57 17.36 11.23
N PHE A 33 1.91 16.39 11.85
CA PHE A 33 1.18 15.32 11.18
C PHE A 33 -0.20 15.17 11.81
N ILE A 34 -1.24 15.07 10.98
CA ILE A 34 -2.59 14.86 11.49
C ILE A 34 -3.03 13.46 11.06
N ILE A 35 -3.29 12.62 12.06
CA ILE A 35 -3.81 11.26 11.89
C ILE A 35 -5.31 11.29 12.15
N LEU A 36 -6.11 10.75 11.22
CA LEU A 36 -7.57 10.75 11.30
C LEU A 36 -8.10 9.29 11.30
N PRO A 37 -7.97 8.57 12.42
CA PRO A 37 -8.50 7.22 12.51
C PRO A 37 -10.03 7.27 12.64
N PHE A 38 -10.71 6.23 12.16
CA PHE A 38 -12.13 6.04 12.45
C PHE A 38 -12.35 5.65 13.92
N ARG A 39 -13.57 5.92 14.41
CA ARG A 39 -14.04 5.47 15.71
C ARG A 39 -15.11 4.38 15.52
N PRO A 40 -14.94 3.17 16.10
CA PRO A 40 -13.81 2.72 16.91
C PRO A 40 -12.63 2.23 16.05
N SER A 41 -11.39 2.37 16.55
CA SER A 41 -10.24 1.72 15.93
C SER A 41 -9.10 1.46 16.93
N THR A 42 -8.31 0.43 16.67
CA THR A 42 -7.14 0.08 17.49
C THR A 42 -6.10 1.18 17.46
N THR A 43 -5.85 1.79 16.28
CA THR A 43 -4.93 2.91 16.15
C THR A 43 -5.30 4.08 17.06
N LEU A 44 -6.60 4.45 17.09
CA LEU A 44 -7.11 5.51 17.95
C LEU A 44 -6.83 5.21 19.42
N ASN A 45 -7.25 4.02 19.87
CA ASN A 45 -7.09 3.62 21.27
C ASN A 45 -5.64 3.61 21.70
N ASN A 46 -4.77 2.99 20.90
CA ASN A 46 -3.34 2.93 21.18
C ASN A 46 -2.71 4.33 21.24
N LEU A 47 -3.01 5.20 20.25
CA LEU A 47 -2.42 6.54 20.21
C LEU A 47 -2.93 7.44 21.34
N LEU A 48 -4.18 7.29 21.77
CA LEU A 48 -4.69 7.99 22.94
C LEU A 48 -4.05 7.50 24.25
N GLU A 49 -3.67 6.23 24.33
CA GLU A 49 -3.03 5.61 25.51
C GLU A 49 -1.51 5.91 25.54
N SER A 50 -0.78 5.49 24.50
CA SER A 50 0.69 5.57 24.45
C SER A 50 1.21 6.97 24.13
N LYS A 51 0.40 7.83 23.52
CA LYS A 51 0.74 9.16 23.01
C LYS A 51 1.79 9.16 21.90
N THR A 52 2.17 8.00 21.36
CA THR A 52 3.22 7.86 20.35
C THR A 52 2.78 6.99 19.18
N ALA A 53 3.34 7.27 18.01
CA ALA A 53 3.17 6.46 16.81
C ALA A 53 4.41 6.54 15.91
N VAL A 54 4.55 5.58 15.00
CA VAL A 54 5.55 5.62 13.94
C VAL A 54 4.85 5.67 12.58
N ILE A 55 5.14 6.68 11.80
CA ILE A 55 4.70 6.82 10.42
C ILE A 55 5.79 6.23 9.52
N ASN A 56 5.47 5.17 8.78
CA ASN A 56 6.41 4.49 7.89
C ASN A 56 6.08 4.79 6.44
N TYR A 57 7.08 5.23 5.68
CA TYR A 57 7.01 5.46 4.25
C TYR A 57 7.53 4.20 3.55
N CYS A 58 6.63 3.45 2.93
CA CYS A 58 6.90 2.12 2.41
C CYS A 58 6.46 2.01 0.95
N ASP A 59 7.30 1.38 0.11
CA ASP A 59 7.01 1.05 -1.29
C ASP A 59 6.59 -0.41 -1.48
N ASP A 60 6.66 -1.24 -0.43
CA ASP A 60 6.16 -2.61 -0.46
C ASP A 60 4.64 -2.61 -0.23
N VAL A 61 3.89 -2.60 -1.33
CA VAL A 61 2.42 -2.55 -1.31
C VAL A 61 1.75 -3.79 -0.74
N ARG A 62 2.52 -4.88 -0.51
CA ARG A 62 2.02 -6.05 0.20
C ARG A 62 1.63 -5.72 1.63
N VAL A 63 2.30 -4.76 2.26
CA VAL A 63 1.94 -4.33 3.63
C VAL A 63 0.54 -3.71 3.64
N PHE A 64 0.23 -2.84 2.66
CA PHE A 64 -1.10 -2.24 2.51
C PHE A 64 -2.17 -3.30 2.26
N ALA A 65 -1.98 -4.13 1.23
CA ALA A 65 -2.90 -5.21 0.89
C ALA A 65 -3.04 -6.22 2.03
N GLY A 66 -1.93 -6.59 2.67
CA GLY A 66 -1.88 -7.55 3.75
C GLY A 66 -2.70 -7.12 4.96
N CYS A 67 -2.58 -5.87 5.40
CA CYS A 67 -3.36 -5.35 6.52
C CYS A 67 -4.88 -5.45 6.30
N LEU A 68 -5.34 -5.30 5.05
CA LEU A 68 -6.75 -5.38 4.68
C LEU A 68 -7.25 -6.81 4.44
N THR A 69 -6.33 -7.74 4.20
CA THR A 69 -6.62 -9.15 3.94
C THR A 69 -6.25 -10.08 5.10
N GLY A 70 -6.01 -9.50 6.30
CA GLY A 70 -5.75 -10.24 7.53
C GLY A 70 -4.28 -10.64 7.77
N ARG A 71 -3.35 -10.22 6.91
CA ARG A 71 -1.91 -10.50 7.02
C ARG A 71 -1.21 -9.34 7.72
N ARG A 72 -0.97 -9.48 9.04
CA ARG A 72 -0.41 -8.41 9.88
C ARG A 72 0.92 -8.75 10.54
N ASP A 73 1.47 -9.90 10.21
CA ASP A 73 2.78 -10.36 10.73
C ASP A 73 3.90 -9.87 9.80
N TRP A 74 4.30 -8.62 10.01
CA TRP A 74 5.38 -8.00 9.26
C TRP A 74 6.60 -7.81 10.15
N PRO A 75 7.83 -8.01 9.63
CA PRO A 75 9.05 -7.76 10.39
C PRO A 75 9.14 -6.32 10.88
N LEU A 76 9.37 -6.15 12.18
CA LEU A 76 9.50 -4.88 12.86
C LEU A 76 10.87 -4.74 13.51
N LYS A 77 11.30 -3.50 13.72
CA LYS A 77 12.50 -3.13 14.49
C LYS A 77 12.14 -2.04 15.48
N PRO A 78 12.83 -1.92 16.63
CA PRO A 78 12.57 -0.85 17.59
C PRO A 78 12.73 0.55 16.98
N ALA A 79 11.90 1.50 17.40
CA ALA A 79 12.08 2.91 17.15
C ALA A 79 13.27 3.46 17.93
N GLU A 80 13.77 4.64 17.55
CA GLU A 80 15.01 5.19 18.12
C GLU A 80 14.77 6.14 19.32
N LYS A 81 13.68 6.89 19.29
CA LYS A 81 13.40 7.95 20.29
C LYS A 81 12.15 7.71 21.12
N ILE A 82 11.18 6.98 20.58
CA ILE A 82 9.93 6.65 21.29
C ILE A 82 9.88 5.17 21.62
N ASN A 83 9.01 4.79 22.55
CA ASN A 83 8.65 3.40 22.72
C ASN A 83 7.69 3.00 21.59
N GLY A 84 8.24 2.50 20.49
CA GLY A 84 7.52 2.20 19.26
C GLY A 84 8.24 1.17 18.39
N GLN A 85 7.59 0.80 17.29
CA GLN A 85 8.13 -0.13 16.30
C GLN A 85 8.11 0.48 14.91
N VAL A 86 9.17 0.24 14.15
CA VAL A 86 9.36 0.65 12.76
C VAL A 86 9.22 -0.58 11.87
N LEU A 87 8.53 -0.43 10.74
CA LEU A 87 8.44 -1.47 9.72
C LEU A 87 9.82 -1.73 9.09
N ALA A 88 10.29 -2.98 9.13
CA ALA A 88 11.65 -3.29 8.67
C ALA A 88 11.90 -2.98 7.18
N CYS A 89 10.85 -3.04 6.34
CA CYS A 89 10.92 -2.72 4.91
C CYS A 89 10.61 -1.24 4.58
N ALA A 90 10.43 -0.37 5.58
CA ALA A 90 10.21 1.05 5.32
C ALA A 90 11.43 1.70 4.65
N LEU A 91 11.21 2.56 3.67
CA LEU A 91 12.25 3.39 3.04
C LEU A 91 12.70 4.52 3.98
N ALA A 92 11.76 5.04 4.76
CA ALA A 92 11.98 6.04 5.80
C ALA A 92 10.88 5.91 6.85
N HIS A 93 11.10 6.53 8.03
CA HIS A 93 10.05 6.66 9.03
C HIS A 93 10.15 7.98 9.77
N THR A 94 9.02 8.38 10.37
CA THR A 94 8.95 9.49 11.30
C THR A 94 8.29 9.02 12.59
N GLU A 95 8.98 9.20 13.71
CA GLU A 95 8.46 8.98 15.06
C GLU A 95 7.75 10.24 15.51
N VAL A 96 6.53 10.09 16.01
CA VAL A 96 5.67 11.22 16.37
C VAL A 96 5.10 11.08 17.78
N GLU A 97 4.89 12.21 18.42
CA GLU A 97 4.18 12.34 19.70
C GLU A 97 2.86 13.08 19.50
N LEU A 98 1.79 12.58 20.13
CA LEU A 98 0.47 13.19 20.14
C LEU A 98 0.49 14.47 21.01
N VAL A 99 0.23 15.62 20.40
CA VAL A 99 0.23 16.93 21.09
C VAL A 99 -1.16 17.47 21.37
N ARG A 100 -2.16 17.15 20.51
CA ARG A 100 -3.52 17.66 20.63
C ARG A 100 -4.51 16.74 19.96
N VAL A 101 -5.73 16.70 20.49
CA VAL A 101 -6.88 15.98 19.92
C VAL A 101 -8.01 16.98 19.69
N GLU A 102 -8.54 16.98 18.48
CA GLU A 102 -9.85 17.56 18.18
C GLU A 102 -10.84 16.39 18.08
N ASP A 103 -11.75 16.33 19.04
CA ASP A 103 -12.70 15.21 19.13
C ASP A 103 -13.76 15.29 18.03
N ASP A 104 -14.19 14.14 17.56
CA ASP A 104 -15.24 13.95 16.55
C ASP A 104 -15.86 12.56 16.77
N GLU A 105 -17.18 12.46 16.62
CA GLU A 105 -17.91 11.22 16.86
C GLU A 105 -17.49 10.08 15.94
N THR A 106 -17.08 10.41 14.72
CA THR A 106 -16.74 9.43 13.67
C THR A 106 -15.23 9.38 13.41
N ARG A 107 -14.58 10.55 13.34
CA ARG A 107 -13.21 10.65 12.83
C ARG A 107 -12.41 11.76 13.51
N PRO A 108 -11.99 11.58 14.79
CA PRO A 108 -11.23 12.57 15.52
C PRO A 108 -9.90 12.90 14.82
N LYS A 109 -9.44 14.14 14.99
CA LYS A 109 -8.14 14.58 14.47
C LYS A 109 -7.09 14.51 15.58
N LEU A 110 -6.08 13.74 15.34
CA LEU A 110 -4.94 13.56 16.25
C LEU A 110 -3.74 14.32 15.69
N PHE A 111 -3.43 15.46 16.28
CA PHE A 111 -2.29 16.29 15.90
C PHE A 111 -1.04 15.78 16.57
N CYS A 112 -0.09 15.37 15.77
CA CYS A 112 1.17 14.80 16.22
C CYS A 112 2.33 15.66 15.75
N LYS A 113 3.41 15.69 16.53
CA LYS A 113 4.67 16.36 16.21
C LYS A 113 5.79 15.34 16.01
N ALA A 114 6.61 15.56 14.98
CA ALA A 114 7.79 14.74 14.76
C ALA A 114 8.82 14.94 15.88
N VAL A 115 9.34 13.83 16.38
CA VAL A 115 10.46 13.81 17.35
C VAL A 115 11.71 13.20 16.75
N HIS A 116 11.56 12.39 15.69
CA HIS A 116 12.67 11.78 14.96
C HIS A 116 12.25 11.39 13.54
N THR A 117 13.17 11.51 12.59
CA THR A 117 13.00 11.04 11.22
C THR A 117 14.29 10.38 10.76
N ALA A 118 14.18 9.18 10.15
CA ALA A 118 15.32 8.46 9.60
C ALA A 118 15.02 7.90 8.22
N ASN A 119 16.04 7.88 7.36
CA ASN A 119 16.02 7.25 6.05
C ASN A 119 16.76 5.92 6.11
N HIS A 120 16.20 4.88 5.45
CA HIS A 120 16.74 3.53 5.43
C HIS A 120 17.17 3.09 4.04
N ALA A 121 16.43 3.52 3.01
CA ALA A 121 16.70 3.20 1.62
C ALA A 121 16.24 4.34 0.69
N PRO A 122 16.86 4.47 -0.49
CA PRO A 122 16.46 5.48 -1.45
C PRO A 122 15.12 5.13 -2.12
N PHE A 123 14.31 6.15 -2.42
CA PHE A 123 13.18 6.02 -3.30
C PHE A 123 13.64 5.71 -4.74
N LYS A 124 13.13 4.63 -5.35
CA LYS A 124 13.56 4.12 -6.66
C LYS A 124 12.72 4.63 -7.84
N GLY A 125 11.78 5.52 -7.61
CA GLY A 125 10.85 6.02 -8.61
C GLY A 125 9.45 5.42 -8.48
N PHE A 126 8.50 5.98 -9.25
CA PHE A 126 7.11 5.55 -9.24
C PHE A 126 6.90 4.27 -10.05
N ASN A 127 6.12 3.35 -9.50
CA ASN A 127 5.67 2.14 -10.18
C ASN A 127 4.13 2.16 -10.27
N ARG A 128 3.58 2.01 -11.50
CA ARG A 128 2.13 2.04 -11.72
C ARG A 128 1.40 0.87 -11.08
N ALA A 129 2.04 -0.30 -10.99
CA ALA A 129 1.44 -1.45 -10.31
C ALA A 129 1.31 -1.22 -8.80
N GLN A 130 2.26 -0.50 -8.16
CA GLN A 130 2.12 -0.09 -6.75
C GLN A 130 0.90 0.82 -6.57
N TYR A 131 0.71 1.81 -7.46
CA TYR A 131 -0.50 2.62 -7.47
C TYR A 131 -1.76 1.78 -7.64
N SER A 132 -1.77 0.84 -8.61
CA SER A 132 -2.92 -0.05 -8.84
C SER A 132 -3.27 -0.88 -7.61
N VAL A 133 -2.29 -1.39 -6.88
CA VAL A 133 -2.52 -2.14 -5.63
C VAL A 133 -3.08 -1.23 -4.53
N LEU A 134 -2.54 -0.01 -4.37
CA LEU A 134 -3.05 0.96 -3.38
C LEU A 134 -4.51 1.32 -3.63
N GLU A 135 -4.87 1.65 -4.87
CA GLU A 135 -6.26 1.97 -5.24
C GLU A 135 -7.19 0.76 -5.07
N ALA A 136 -6.76 -0.44 -5.46
CA ALA A 136 -7.52 -1.66 -5.24
C ALA A 136 -7.73 -1.94 -3.73
N ALA A 137 -6.73 -1.66 -2.88
CA ALA A 137 -6.85 -1.77 -1.44
C ALA A 137 -7.89 -0.77 -0.87
N ILE A 138 -7.91 0.46 -1.39
CA ILE A 138 -8.93 1.47 -1.01
C ILE A 138 -10.34 1.00 -1.44
N LEU A 139 -10.50 0.47 -2.65
CA LEU A 139 -11.77 -0.07 -3.12
C LEU A 139 -12.27 -1.19 -2.20
N ILE A 140 -11.39 -2.13 -1.83
CA ILE A 140 -11.72 -3.24 -0.93
C ILE A 140 -12.17 -2.74 0.45
N SER A 141 -11.56 -1.72 1.00
CA SER A 141 -11.98 -1.13 2.27
C SER A 141 -13.40 -0.54 2.23
N ARG A 142 -13.98 -0.38 1.04
CA ARG A 142 -15.29 0.24 0.77
C ARG A 142 -16.27 -0.66 0.03
N LEU A 143 -16.04 -1.97 -0.02
CA LEU A 143 -16.88 -2.92 -0.76
C LEU A 143 -18.37 -2.79 -0.44
N ASN A 144 -18.72 -2.55 0.84
CA ASN A 144 -20.11 -2.38 1.28
C ASN A 144 -20.70 -0.99 0.98
N MET A 145 -19.91 -0.07 0.40
CA MET A 145 -20.29 1.34 0.19
C MET A 145 -20.32 1.72 -1.29
N ILE A 146 -19.69 0.94 -2.15
CA ILE A 146 -19.51 1.23 -3.58
C ILE A 146 -20.26 0.15 -4.39
N PRO A 147 -21.06 0.53 -5.41
CA PRO A 147 -21.70 -0.44 -6.29
C PRO A 147 -20.69 -1.37 -6.96
N LEU A 148 -21.01 -2.66 -7.05
CA LEU A 148 -20.13 -3.69 -7.59
C LEU A 148 -19.67 -3.41 -9.03
N GLU A 149 -20.56 -2.91 -9.88
CA GLU A 149 -20.25 -2.52 -11.26
C GLU A 149 -19.13 -1.46 -11.32
N LYS A 150 -19.18 -0.49 -10.40
CA LYS A 150 -18.12 0.52 -10.30
C LYS A 150 -16.80 -0.09 -9.86
N ILE A 151 -16.83 -0.98 -8.85
CA ILE A 151 -15.62 -1.68 -8.39
C ILE A 151 -14.99 -2.47 -9.55
N GLN A 152 -15.79 -3.19 -10.33
CA GLN A 152 -15.31 -3.98 -11.45
C GLN A 152 -14.66 -3.09 -12.53
N THR A 153 -15.31 -1.99 -12.89
CA THR A 153 -14.78 -1.02 -13.87
C THR A 153 -13.42 -0.46 -13.44
N GLU A 154 -13.29 -0.06 -12.16
CA GLU A 154 -12.03 0.45 -11.62
C GLU A 154 -10.93 -0.63 -11.60
N ILE A 155 -11.25 -1.86 -11.19
CA ILE A 155 -10.30 -2.98 -11.19
C ILE A 155 -9.80 -3.28 -12.59
N ASP A 156 -10.66 -3.27 -13.60
CA ASP A 156 -10.26 -3.50 -15.01
C ASP A 156 -9.30 -2.40 -15.50
N TYR A 157 -9.52 -1.16 -15.12
CA TYR A 157 -8.60 -0.06 -15.42
C TYR A 157 -7.25 -0.22 -14.70
N LEU A 158 -7.26 -0.54 -13.41
CA LEU A 158 -6.05 -0.70 -12.59
C LEU A 158 -5.18 -1.87 -13.06
N ARG A 159 -5.79 -2.92 -13.63
CA ARG A 159 -5.10 -4.09 -14.21
C ARG A 159 -4.10 -3.69 -15.30
N ILE A 160 -4.37 -2.64 -16.08
CA ILE A 160 -3.47 -2.15 -17.14
C ILE A 160 -2.10 -1.76 -16.58
N GLY A 161 -2.08 -1.09 -15.42
CA GLY A 161 -0.85 -0.72 -14.73
C GLY A 161 -0.09 -1.93 -14.21
N LEU A 162 -0.82 -2.88 -13.65
CA LEU A 162 -0.28 -4.12 -13.11
C LEU A 162 0.38 -4.97 -14.20
N GLU A 163 -0.33 -5.26 -15.30
CA GLU A 163 0.19 -6.09 -16.41
C GLU A 163 1.48 -5.55 -17.02
N LYS A 164 1.64 -4.23 -17.03
CA LYS A 164 2.81 -3.58 -17.66
C LYS A 164 4.01 -3.39 -16.75
N THR A 165 3.81 -3.29 -15.43
CA THR A 165 4.88 -2.81 -14.54
C THR A 165 5.01 -3.60 -13.24
N ALA A 166 4.20 -4.62 -13.00
CA ALA A 166 4.24 -5.39 -11.77
C ALA A 166 5.49 -6.28 -11.69
N GLY A 167 6.08 -6.31 -10.50
CA GLY A 167 6.97 -7.37 -10.05
C GLY A 167 6.23 -8.39 -9.18
N ASP A 168 6.99 -9.31 -8.59
CA ASP A 168 6.42 -10.41 -7.80
C ASP A 168 5.63 -9.90 -6.58
N ARG A 169 6.08 -8.79 -5.95
CA ARG A 169 5.41 -8.19 -4.78
C ARG A 169 4.04 -7.62 -5.12
N GLU A 170 3.96 -6.91 -6.22
CA GLU A 170 2.70 -6.29 -6.68
C GLU A 170 1.70 -7.36 -7.13
N LEU A 171 2.16 -8.41 -7.81
CA LEU A 171 1.32 -9.54 -8.23
C LEU A 171 0.78 -10.32 -7.02
N GLU A 172 1.61 -10.57 -6.02
CA GLU A 172 1.21 -11.23 -4.78
C GLU A 172 0.15 -10.42 -4.04
N ALA A 173 0.39 -9.12 -3.82
CA ALA A 173 -0.55 -8.20 -3.19
C ALA A 173 -1.88 -8.12 -3.94
N TRP A 174 -1.83 -8.00 -5.26
CA TRP A 174 -3.01 -7.99 -6.12
C TRP A 174 -3.85 -9.26 -5.97
N GLY A 175 -3.22 -10.43 -5.99
CA GLY A 175 -3.90 -11.71 -5.80
C GLY A 175 -4.67 -11.79 -4.48
N TRP A 176 -4.10 -11.28 -3.39
CA TRP A 176 -4.80 -11.21 -2.09
C TRP A 176 -6.04 -10.32 -2.14
N LEU A 177 -5.95 -9.17 -2.81
CA LEU A 177 -7.06 -8.23 -2.94
C LEU A 177 -8.16 -8.80 -3.84
N MET A 178 -7.81 -9.43 -4.96
CA MET A 178 -8.80 -10.05 -5.85
C MET A 178 -9.58 -11.16 -5.16
N THR A 179 -8.93 -11.98 -4.34
CA THR A 179 -9.61 -13.01 -3.54
C THR A 179 -10.69 -12.43 -2.62
N VAL A 180 -10.46 -11.24 -2.05
CA VAL A 180 -11.46 -10.57 -1.20
C VAL A 180 -12.67 -10.11 -2.04
N ILE A 181 -12.42 -9.54 -3.21
CA ILE A 181 -13.50 -9.11 -4.14
C ILE A 181 -14.34 -10.30 -4.59
N GLU A 182 -13.69 -11.39 -5.00
CA GLU A 182 -14.37 -12.62 -5.44
C GLU A 182 -15.27 -13.20 -4.33
N ASN A 183 -14.74 -13.25 -3.09
CA ASN A 183 -15.51 -13.71 -1.94
C ASN A 183 -16.70 -12.80 -1.62
N HIS A 184 -16.55 -11.48 -1.80
CA HIS A 184 -17.64 -10.52 -1.61
C HIS A 184 -18.74 -10.74 -2.67
N ILE A 185 -18.38 -10.85 -3.95
CA ILE A 185 -19.30 -11.13 -5.06
C ILE A 185 -20.06 -12.44 -4.82
N ALA A 186 -19.37 -13.50 -4.41
CA ALA A 186 -19.99 -14.79 -4.16
C ALA A 186 -21.04 -14.73 -3.02
N LYS A 187 -20.79 -13.91 -1.98
CA LYS A 187 -21.73 -13.70 -0.87
C LYS A 187 -22.96 -12.90 -1.26
N GLU A 188 -22.81 -11.91 -2.14
CA GLU A 188 -23.92 -11.08 -2.63
C GLU A 188 -24.82 -11.82 -3.63
N GLY A 189 -24.52 -13.08 -3.99
CA GLY A 189 -25.30 -13.90 -4.91
C GLY A 189 -25.23 -13.42 -6.37
N VAL A 190 -24.33 -12.52 -6.68
CA VAL A 190 -24.05 -12.06 -8.05
C VAL A 190 -23.13 -13.10 -8.69
N TYR A 191 -23.63 -13.83 -9.71
CA TYR A 191 -22.84 -14.78 -10.48
C TYR A 191 -21.57 -14.10 -10.99
N ALA A 192 -20.42 -14.60 -10.58
CA ALA A 192 -19.08 -14.19 -11.03
C ALA A 192 -18.81 -14.66 -12.49
N GLY A 193 -19.77 -14.44 -13.36
CA GLY A 193 -19.67 -14.85 -14.75
C GLY A 193 -18.90 -13.85 -15.59
N ASN A 194 -17.71 -13.43 -15.21
CA ASN A 194 -16.69 -12.80 -16.06
C ASN A 194 -15.71 -11.91 -15.32
N LEU A 195 -15.32 -12.26 -14.07
CA LEU A 195 -14.05 -11.74 -13.59
C LEU A 195 -12.93 -12.61 -14.21
N PRO A 196 -12.10 -12.09 -15.12
CA PRO A 196 -10.98 -12.88 -15.62
C PRO A 196 -9.99 -13.13 -14.48
N GLY A 197 -10.03 -14.34 -13.97
CA GLY A 197 -8.93 -15.12 -13.42
C GLY A 197 -8.22 -14.75 -12.16
N ALA A 198 -8.65 -15.41 -11.09
CA ALA A 198 -7.70 -15.87 -10.06
C ALA A 198 -7.07 -17.23 -10.43
N GLY A 199 -7.01 -17.60 -11.69
CA GLY A 199 -6.61 -18.93 -12.13
C GLY A 199 -5.62 -19.03 -13.28
N SER A 200 -5.19 -17.94 -13.88
CA SER A 200 -4.09 -18.03 -14.85
C SER A 200 -2.87 -17.32 -14.29
N ALA A 201 -1.88 -18.11 -13.86
CA ALA A 201 -0.52 -17.64 -13.78
C ALA A 201 -0.24 -16.81 -15.04
N ILE A 202 0.04 -15.51 -14.88
CA ILE A 202 0.58 -14.69 -15.97
C ILE A 202 1.95 -15.34 -16.27
N SER A 203 1.96 -16.29 -17.21
CA SER A 203 3.18 -16.92 -17.68
C SER A 203 4.04 -15.83 -18.32
N LYS A 204 5.29 -15.73 -17.86
CA LYS A 204 6.34 -14.88 -18.44
C LYS A 204 6.75 -15.32 -19.87
N GLU A 205 5.85 -15.90 -20.66
CA GLU A 205 6.09 -16.28 -22.05
C GLU A 205 5.56 -15.19 -22.98
N GLY A 206 6.41 -14.20 -23.27
CA GLY A 206 6.03 -13.16 -24.23
C GLY A 206 7.07 -12.10 -24.52
N VAL A 207 8.27 -12.20 -24.00
CA VAL A 207 9.35 -11.25 -24.33
C VAL A 207 10.61 -12.00 -24.74
N ASN A 208 10.53 -12.79 -25.84
CA ASN A 208 11.71 -13.24 -26.55
C ASN A 208 11.31 -13.79 -27.93
N ALA A 209 10.88 -12.93 -28.85
CA ALA A 209 10.78 -13.28 -30.26
C ALA A 209 10.86 -12.00 -31.11
N ALA A 210 11.99 -11.31 -31.07
CA ALA A 210 12.33 -10.34 -32.11
C ALA A 210 13.84 -10.06 -32.08
N SER A 211 14.66 -11.08 -32.35
CA SER A 211 16.02 -10.88 -32.86
C SER A 211 16.59 -12.19 -33.34
N GLN A 212 16.14 -12.66 -34.50
CA GLN A 212 16.93 -13.53 -35.40
C GLN A 212 16.16 -13.70 -36.72
N SER A 213 16.43 -12.83 -37.68
CA SER A 213 16.44 -13.20 -39.11
C SER A 213 17.04 -12.03 -39.90
N GLY A 214 18.25 -12.18 -40.39
CA GLY A 214 18.89 -11.19 -41.23
C GLY A 214 20.35 -11.50 -41.53
N THR A 215 20.65 -12.78 -41.77
CA THR A 215 21.87 -13.17 -42.51
C THR A 215 21.55 -13.10 -43.97
N GLY A 216 22.11 -12.15 -44.65
CA GLY A 216 22.04 -12.02 -46.11
C GLY A 216 23.33 -11.41 -46.63
N ALA A 217 24.19 -12.26 -47.19
CA ALA A 217 25.43 -11.96 -47.85
C ALA A 217 25.28 -11.05 -49.05
N ALA A 218 26.34 -10.26 -49.34
CA ALA A 218 26.99 -10.13 -50.65
C ALA A 218 28.05 -9.00 -50.61
N LYS A 219 29.29 -9.40 -50.73
CA LYS A 219 30.23 -9.24 -51.82
C LYS A 219 30.55 -7.81 -52.29
N ALA A 220 31.84 -7.44 -52.03
CA ALA A 220 32.88 -7.09 -53.01
C ALA A 220 32.75 -5.80 -53.88
N GLY A 221 33.85 -5.03 -53.85
CA GLY A 221 34.24 -4.08 -54.89
C GLY A 221 35.02 -2.92 -54.31
N ILE A 222 36.35 -3.03 -54.19
CA ILE A 222 37.45 -2.55 -55.00
C ILE A 222 37.39 -1.04 -55.34
N GLY A 223 38.41 -0.29 -54.93
CA GLY A 223 39.00 0.68 -55.78
C GLY A 223 39.26 2.07 -55.22
N SER A 224 40.57 2.33 -55.15
CA SER A 224 41.31 3.60 -55.11
C SER A 224 41.40 4.30 -53.74
#